data_a0b6e3efa45086a8f6b92cf17a9ace61
#
_entry.id   a0b6e3efa45086a8f6b92cf17a9ace61
#
_cell.length_a   1.000
_cell.length_b   1.000
_cell.length_c   1.000
_cell.angle_alpha   90.00
_cell.angle_beta   90.00
_cell.angle_gamma   90.00
#
_symmetry.space_group_name_H-M   'P 1'
#
loop_
_entity.id
_entity.type
_entity.pdbx_description
1 polymer ?
#
loop_
_entity_poly.entity_id
_entity_poly.type
_entity_poly.pdbx_seq_one_letter_code
_entity_poly.pdbx_strand_id
1 'polypeptide(L)'
;MKLKKLIALFLALMTLTGTVFLPALAEEAAVDPEGNVEFVYVDVTEEEEHPEFDEPVPDVEPYIPEELDRTIFGKDNRARVINPSNYPYCCMAKIVVTAKCGHSWYGTGFMVGKNKMLTAAHCMYCYKCSSPAKTATFYFGYNAKNGKYYYKTSSSVTFYVGTKFTGRDYTVVNDYAVIKFKTNVGTKTGWLGIRWNYAANKKSFNLAGYHAGILKKQKGKVYVLNNTHLKYTLDTQGGSSGGPLYDDDKYSVAINIAENSSYNMAHRLTTAVKKLWSK
;
A
#
# COMPACT_ATOMS: atom_id res chain seq x y z
N MET A 1 -3.79 47.81 9.50
CA MET A 1 -4.48 47.49 10.75
C MET A 1 -6.01 47.65 10.56
N LYS A 2 -6.65 46.96 9.61
CA LYS A 2 -8.12 47.01 9.37
C LYS A 2 -8.69 45.75 8.68
N LEU A 3 -8.11 44.58 8.88
CA LEU A 3 -8.69 43.34 8.31
C LEU A 3 -8.94 42.20 9.32
N LYS A 4 -8.80 42.47 10.61
CA LYS A 4 -9.01 41.46 11.68
C LYS A 4 -10.32 41.62 12.46
N LYS A 5 -11.25 42.50 12.05
CA LYS A 5 -12.50 42.76 12.80
C LYS A 5 -13.78 42.30 12.08
N LEU A 6 -13.72 41.63 10.95
CA LEU A 6 -14.92 41.21 10.19
C LEU A 6 -15.25 39.72 10.28
N ILE A 7 -14.47 38.91 11.00
CA ILE A 7 -14.70 37.45 11.13
C ILE A 7 -15.40 37.09 12.46
N ALA A 8 -15.57 38.04 13.37
CA ALA A 8 -16.15 37.78 14.72
C ALA A 8 -17.67 38.03 14.82
N LEU A 9 -18.38 38.37 13.75
CA LEU A 9 -19.81 38.71 13.81
C LEU A 9 -20.75 37.76 13.08
N PHE A 10 -20.28 36.59 12.60
CA PHE A 10 -21.15 35.59 11.95
C PHE A 10 -21.33 34.29 12.74
N LEU A 11 -20.91 34.25 14.02
CA LEU A 11 -20.98 33.05 14.86
C LEU A 11 -22.00 33.11 16.00
N ALA A 12 -22.96 34.02 15.93
CA ALA A 12 -23.95 34.18 16.99
C ALA A 12 -25.38 34.36 16.47
N LEU A 13 -25.88 33.44 15.64
CA LEU A 13 -27.31 33.19 15.46
C LEU A 13 -27.60 31.97 14.61
N MET A 14 -27.49 30.76 15.14
CA MET A 14 -28.23 29.56 14.71
C MET A 14 -28.08 28.44 15.74
N THR A 15 -28.77 28.64 16.88
CA THR A 15 -29.21 27.51 17.69
C THR A 15 -30.67 27.30 17.33
N LEU A 16 -30.98 26.33 16.45
CA LEU A 16 -32.19 25.48 16.55
C LEU A 16 -32.15 24.38 15.49
N THR A 17 -32.12 23.14 15.98
CA THR A 17 -32.63 21.91 15.33
C THR A 17 -32.15 21.60 13.90
N GLY A 18 -31.26 20.63 13.81
CA GLY A 18 -30.91 19.97 12.56
C GLY A 18 -29.46 19.47 12.64
N THR A 19 -29.28 18.19 12.72
CA THR A 19 -27.98 17.55 12.51
C THR A 19 -27.45 17.97 11.15
N VAL A 20 -26.61 18.99 11.11
CA VAL A 20 -25.86 19.37 9.93
C VAL A 20 -24.71 18.36 9.82
N PHE A 21 -24.85 17.44 8.88
CA PHE A 21 -23.72 16.70 8.34
C PHE A 21 -22.75 17.72 7.73
N LEU A 22 -21.73 18.11 8.47
CA LEU A 22 -20.57 18.78 7.90
C LEU A 22 -19.81 17.75 7.06
N PRO A 23 -19.62 17.96 5.75
CA PRO A 23 -18.71 17.12 5.00
C PRO A 23 -17.32 17.28 5.65
N ALA A 24 -16.68 16.16 5.99
CA ALA A 24 -15.29 16.14 6.43
C ALA A 24 -14.46 16.91 5.40
N LEU A 25 -13.94 18.08 5.81
CA LEU A 25 -12.96 18.82 5.03
C LEU A 25 -11.77 17.89 4.83
N ALA A 26 -11.40 17.66 3.58
CA ALA A 26 -10.13 17.04 3.28
C ALA A 26 -9.05 17.95 3.89
N GLU A 27 -8.38 17.49 4.93
CA GLU A 27 -7.22 18.19 5.46
C GLU A 27 -6.19 18.31 4.34
N GLU A 28 -5.66 19.51 4.15
CA GLU A 28 -4.57 19.74 3.22
C GLU A 28 -3.41 18.83 3.57
N ALA A 29 -2.82 18.21 2.54
CA ALA A 29 -1.66 17.38 2.71
C ALA A 29 -0.53 18.19 3.37
N ALA A 30 -0.17 17.85 4.60
CA ALA A 30 0.94 18.47 5.28
C ALA A 30 2.25 17.95 4.68
N VAL A 31 3.12 18.88 4.30
CA VAL A 31 4.49 18.56 3.84
C VAL A 31 5.42 18.78 5.02
N ASP A 32 6.17 17.75 5.41
CA ASP A 32 7.14 17.90 6.49
C ASP A 32 8.37 18.72 6.03
N PRO A 33 9.22 19.19 6.96
CA PRO A 33 10.41 19.97 6.64
C PRO A 33 11.41 19.27 5.71
N GLU A 34 11.30 17.95 5.56
CA GLU A 34 12.13 17.13 4.69
C GLU A 34 11.47 16.91 3.32
N GLY A 35 10.29 17.51 3.13
CA GLY A 35 9.54 17.49 1.88
C GLY A 35 8.77 16.19 1.64
N ASN A 36 8.49 15.35 2.65
CA ASN A 36 7.60 14.19 2.53
C ASN A 36 6.14 14.65 2.68
N VAL A 37 5.24 14.06 1.93
CA VAL A 37 3.80 14.37 1.98
C VAL A 37 3.10 13.40 2.91
N GLU A 38 2.40 13.93 3.91
CA GLU A 38 1.52 13.18 4.78
C GLU A 38 0.08 13.29 4.28
N PHE A 39 -0.57 12.16 4.03
CA PHE A 39 -1.99 12.11 3.72
C PHE A 39 -2.73 11.45 4.89
N VAL A 40 -3.57 12.23 5.58
CA VAL A 40 -4.44 11.68 6.61
C VAL A 40 -5.70 11.16 5.95
N TYR A 41 -5.94 9.89 6.14
CA TYR A 41 -7.12 9.21 5.66
C TYR A 41 -8.07 8.99 6.84
N VAL A 42 -9.24 9.60 6.82
CA VAL A 42 -10.28 9.38 7.82
C VAL A 42 -11.38 8.55 7.17
N ASP A 43 -11.39 7.25 7.45
CA ASP A 43 -12.59 6.44 7.21
C ASP A 43 -13.55 6.66 8.39
N VAL A 44 -14.78 7.05 8.09
CA VAL A 44 -15.79 7.46 9.10
C VAL A 44 -16.59 6.26 9.61
N THR A 45 -16.26 5.06 9.18
CA THR A 45 -16.90 3.85 9.68
C THR A 45 -16.06 3.26 10.82
N GLU A 46 -16.38 3.62 12.06
CA GLU A 46 -16.09 2.77 13.21
C GLU A 46 -17.00 1.54 13.11
N GLU A 47 -16.67 0.60 12.25
CA GLU A 47 -17.24 -0.73 12.34
C GLU A 47 -16.48 -1.47 13.45
N GLU A 48 -17.20 -1.77 14.53
CA GLU A 48 -16.73 -2.67 15.56
C GLU A 48 -16.26 -3.99 14.92
N GLU A 49 -15.11 -4.47 15.39
CA GLU A 49 -14.47 -5.72 14.96
C GLU A 49 -15.38 -6.93 15.25
N HIS A 50 -16.33 -7.21 14.39
CA HIS A 50 -16.90 -8.54 14.31
C HIS A 50 -16.40 -9.21 13.04
N PRO A 51 -15.60 -10.29 13.15
CA PRO A 51 -15.21 -11.07 12.00
C PRO A 51 -16.40 -11.86 11.50
N GLU A 52 -17.32 -11.23 10.81
CA GLU A 52 -18.18 -11.94 9.88
C GLU A 52 -17.33 -12.33 8.68
N PHE A 53 -16.79 -13.56 8.72
CA PHE A 53 -15.89 -14.13 7.71
C PHE A 53 -16.53 -14.33 6.34
N ASP A 54 -17.75 -13.84 6.11
CA ASP A 54 -18.58 -14.17 4.94
C ASP A 54 -18.82 -12.98 3.98
N GLU A 55 -18.33 -11.78 4.27
CA GLU A 55 -18.39 -10.71 3.27
C GLU A 55 -17.44 -10.99 2.10
N PRO A 56 -17.95 -11.03 0.86
CA PRO A 56 -17.12 -11.26 -0.30
C PRO A 56 -16.12 -10.11 -0.47
N VAL A 57 -14.86 -10.46 -0.73
CA VAL A 57 -13.85 -9.47 -1.10
C VAL A 57 -14.26 -8.85 -2.44
N PRO A 58 -14.38 -7.52 -2.54
CA PRO A 58 -14.81 -6.88 -3.77
C PRO A 58 -13.99 -7.32 -4.99
N ASP A 59 -14.69 -7.64 -6.07
CA ASP A 59 -14.07 -7.93 -7.37
C ASP A 59 -13.80 -6.59 -8.07
N VAL A 60 -12.58 -6.10 -7.88
CA VAL A 60 -12.09 -4.88 -8.52
C VAL A 60 -10.84 -5.21 -9.31
N GLU A 61 -10.58 -4.43 -10.37
CA GLU A 61 -9.40 -4.62 -11.19
C GLU A 61 -8.11 -4.27 -10.41
N PRO A 62 -6.99 -4.91 -10.74
CA PRO A 62 -5.70 -4.51 -10.18
C PRO A 62 -5.36 -3.11 -10.62
N TYR A 63 -4.54 -2.40 -9.82
CA TYR A 63 -3.93 -1.16 -10.29
C TYR A 63 -3.08 -1.45 -11.53
N ILE A 64 -3.47 -0.86 -12.65
CA ILE A 64 -2.75 -0.94 -13.92
C ILE A 64 -2.63 0.46 -14.47
N PRO A 65 -1.44 1.04 -14.52
CA PRO A 65 -1.19 2.14 -15.41
C PRO A 65 -1.26 1.68 -16.86
N GLU A 66 -1.83 2.49 -17.72
CA GLU A 66 -2.04 2.16 -19.15
C GLU A 66 -0.74 1.87 -19.91
N GLU A 67 0.43 2.24 -19.38
CA GLU A 67 1.73 2.13 -20.05
C GLU A 67 2.64 1.00 -19.54
N LEU A 68 2.24 0.25 -18.51
CA LEU A 68 3.06 -0.81 -17.95
C LEU A 68 2.49 -2.18 -18.29
N ASP A 69 3.00 -2.77 -19.38
CA ASP A 69 2.79 -4.17 -19.70
C ASP A 69 3.42 -5.06 -18.63
N ARG A 70 2.68 -6.07 -18.21
CA ARG A 70 3.06 -6.96 -17.13
C ARG A 70 3.86 -8.10 -17.69
N THR A 71 5.06 -8.33 -17.16
CA THR A 71 5.98 -9.23 -17.81
C THR A 71 6.12 -10.53 -17.05
N ILE A 72 5.64 -11.60 -17.73
CA ILE A 72 6.01 -12.98 -17.45
C ILE A 72 7.17 -13.31 -18.37
N PHE A 73 8.33 -13.65 -17.80
CA PHE A 73 9.53 -13.97 -18.56
C PHE A 73 9.55 -15.45 -18.93
N GLY A 74 9.00 -15.78 -20.09
CA GLY A 74 8.89 -17.15 -20.58
C GLY A 74 7.73 -17.91 -19.92
N LYS A 75 8.00 -19.05 -19.26
CA LYS A 75 6.98 -19.84 -18.55
C LYS A 75 6.69 -19.21 -17.18
N ASP A 76 5.40 -19.07 -16.85
CA ASP A 76 5.00 -18.63 -15.49
C ASP A 76 5.49 -19.62 -14.42
N ASN A 77 6.46 -19.21 -13.64
CA ASN A 77 7.09 -20.02 -12.59
C ASN A 77 6.61 -19.66 -11.18
N ARG A 78 5.60 -18.79 -11.06
CA ARG A 78 5.02 -18.44 -9.78
C ARG A 78 4.20 -19.57 -9.18
N ALA A 79 4.48 -19.94 -7.95
CA ALA A 79 3.68 -20.90 -7.21
C ALA A 79 2.58 -20.19 -6.43
N ARG A 80 1.35 -20.72 -6.49
CA ARG A 80 0.27 -20.26 -5.62
C ARG A 80 0.61 -20.59 -4.16
N VAL A 81 0.31 -19.66 -3.24
CA VAL A 81 0.35 -19.90 -1.80
C VAL A 81 -0.90 -20.70 -1.42
N ILE A 82 -0.72 -21.92 -0.95
CA ILE A 82 -1.83 -22.84 -0.63
C ILE A 82 -2.55 -22.40 0.65
N ASN A 83 -1.78 -22.03 1.70
CA ASN A 83 -2.28 -21.60 2.99
C ASN A 83 -1.89 -20.16 3.30
N PRO A 84 -2.61 -19.16 2.76
CA PRO A 84 -2.28 -17.75 3.00
C PRO A 84 -2.39 -17.30 4.46
N SER A 85 -3.12 -18.03 5.30
CA SER A 85 -3.23 -17.77 6.75
C SER A 85 -1.97 -18.11 7.53
N ASN A 86 -1.00 -18.81 6.91
CA ASN A 86 0.25 -19.14 7.57
C ASN A 86 1.30 -18.03 7.38
N TYR A 87 2.14 -17.83 8.40
CA TYR A 87 3.29 -16.93 8.31
C TYR A 87 4.30 -17.42 7.27
N PRO A 88 4.87 -16.56 6.41
CA PRO A 88 4.77 -15.09 6.44
C PRO A 88 3.57 -14.52 5.66
N TYR A 89 2.73 -15.30 5.06
CA TYR A 89 1.70 -14.85 4.13
C TYR A 89 0.52 -14.16 4.83
N CYS A 90 0.24 -14.53 6.08
CA CYS A 90 -0.80 -13.88 6.89
C CYS A 90 -0.50 -12.42 7.22
N CYS A 91 0.73 -11.94 7.07
CA CYS A 91 1.07 -10.53 7.20
C CYS A 91 1.03 -9.74 5.88
N MET A 92 0.62 -10.39 4.78
CA MET A 92 0.46 -9.78 3.46
C MET A 92 -1.02 -9.54 3.18
N ALA A 93 -1.38 -8.34 2.77
CA ALA A 93 -2.77 -7.96 2.48
C ALA A 93 -3.00 -7.71 0.99
N LYS A 94 -4.17 -8.14 0.48
CA LYS A 94 -4.79 -7.53 -0.69
C LYS A 94 -5.39 -6.21 -0.21
N ILE A 95 -4.85 -5.08 -0.68
CA ILE A 95 -5.32 -3.75 -0.36
C ILE A 95 -6.33 -3.35 -1.42
N VAL A 96 -7.60 -3.22 -1.06
CA VAL A 96 -8.66 -2.73 -1.96
C VAL A 96 -8.93 -1.27 -1.59
N VAL A 97 -8.85 -0.38 -2.57
CA VAL A 97 -9.01 1.06 -2.37
C VAL A 97 -10.03 1.64 -3.34
N THR A 98 -10.65 2.75 -2.93
CA THR A 98 -11.55 3.55 -3.78
C THR A 98 -11.16 5.01 -3.68
N ALA A 99 -11.05 5.70 -4.80
CA ALA A 99 -10.76 7.13 -4.89
C ALA A 99 -12.03 8.00 -4.80
N LYS A 100 -11.85 9.30 -4.64
CA LYS A 100 -12.95 10.28 -4.66
C LYS A 100 -13.78 10.24 -5.95
N CYS A 101 -13.17 9.89 -7.09
CA CYS A 101 -13.85 9.75 -8.38
C CYS A 101 -14.62 8.44 -8.56
N GLY A 102 -14.69 7.57 -7.52
CA GLY A 102 -15.34 6.26 -7.59
C GLY A 102 -14.47 5.15 -8.21
N HIS A 103 -13.30 5.47 -8.76
CA HIS A 103 -12.38 4.45 -9.28
C HIS A 103 -11.86 3.59 -8.15
N SER A 104 -11.98 2.27 -8.29
CA SER A 104 -11.50 1.28 -7.32
C SER A 104 -10.46 0.38 -7.96
N TRP A 105 -9.44 0.01 -7.18
CA TRP A 105 -8.38 -0.92 -7.61
C TRP A 105 -7.81 -1.66 -6.40
N TYR A 106 -6.95 -2.65 -6.67
CA TYR A 106 -6.21 -3.31 -5.60
C TYR A 106 -4.71 -3.42 -5.88
N GLY A 107 -3.97 -3.56 -4.81
CA GLY A 107 -2.54 -3.88 -4.78
C GLY A 107 -2.21 -4.82 -3.63
N THR A 108 -0.93 -4.95 -3.35
CA THR A 108 -0.39 -5.74 -2.23
C THR A 108 0.26 -4.82 -1.22
N GLY A 109 0.15 -5.15 0.08
CA GLY A 109 0.96 -4.58 1.14
C GLY A 109 1.39 -5.64 2.13
N PHE A 110 2.36 -5.34 2.98
CA PHE A 110 2.85 -6.26 3.99
C PHE A 110 3.22 -5.54 5.28
N MET A 111 2.86 -6.15 6.41
CA MET A 111 3.18 -5.61 7.74
C MET A 111 4.68 -5.67 8.00
N VAL A 112 5.21 -4.63 8.64
CA VAL A 112 6.62 -4.49 9.03
C VAL A 112 6.78 -4.01 10.48
N GLY A 113 5.73 -4.11 11.25
CA GLY A 113 5.67 -3.74 12.67
C GLY A 113 4.26 -3.90 13.22
N LYS A 114 4.06 -3.54 14.48
CA LYS A 114 2.76 -3.70 15.16
C LYS A 114 1.62 -2.99 14.43
N ASN A 115 1.87 -1.79 13.91
CA ASN A 115 0.87 -0.97 13.26
C ASN A 115 1.37 -0.33 11.96
N LYS A 116 2.44 -0.85 11.36
CA LYS A 116 3.03 -0.30 10.13
C LYS A 116 3.10 -1.32 9.02
N MET A 117 2.69 -0.89 7.83
CA MET A 117 2.72 -1.66 6.60
C MET A 117 3.52 -0.91 5.54
N LEU A 118 4.18 -1.62 4.67
CA LEU A 118 4.79 -1.10 3.45
C LEU A 118 3.99 -1.53 2.23
N THR A 119 3.93 -0.65 1.24
CA THR A 119 3.35 -0.88 -0.09
C THR A 119 3.97 0.07 -1.12
N ALA A 120 3.62 -0.07 -2.39
CA ALA A 120 3.93 0.93 -3.41
C ALA A 120 3.01 2.16 -3.27
N ALA A 121 3.51 3.35 -3.54
CA ALA A 121 2.73 4.58 -3.41
C ALA A 121 1.52 4.60 -4.36
N HIS A 122 1.69 4.10 -5.59
CA HIS A 122 0.59 4.00 -6.56
C HIS A 122 -0.56 3.09 -6.08
N CYS A 123 -0.32 2.15 -5.16
CA CYS A 123 -1.40 1.36 -4.56
C CYS A 123 -2.35 2.21 -3.72
N MET A 124 -1.92 3.40 -3.28
CA MET A 124 -2.68 4.30 -2.41
C MET A 124 -3.08 5.62 -3.11
N TYR A 125 -2.79 5.76 -4.41
CA TYR A 125 -3.02 7.00 -5.14
C TYR A 125 -3.68 6.75 -6.50
N CYS A 126 -4.76 7.47 -6.79
CA CYS A 126 -5.53 7.33 -8.02
C CYS A 126 -4.91 8.15 -9.16
N TYR A 127 -4.48 7.49 -10.23
CA TYR A 127 -3.96 8.17 -11.42
C TYR A 127 -5.05 8.92 -12.20
N LYS A 128 -6.32 8.43 -12.21
CA LYS A 128 -7.42 9.05 -12.96
C LYS A 128 -7.81 10.44 -12.46
N CYS A 129 -7.83 10.62 -11.15
CA CYS A 129 -8.21 11.90 -10.54
C CYS A 129 -7.07 12.57 -9.77
N SER A 130 -5.85 12.01 -9.85
CA SER A 130 -4.65 12.52 -9.20
C SER A 130 -4.88 12.85 -7.72
N SER A 131 -5.50 11.91 -7.00
CA SER A 131 -5.81 12.08 -5.58
C SER A 131 -5.48 10.82 -4.78
N PRO A 132 -5.21 10.95 -3.47
CA PRO A 132 -5.08 9.79 -2.61
C PRO A 132 -6.37 8.95 -2.60
N ALA A 133 -6.22 7.68 -2.26
CA ALA A 133 -7.36 6.79 -2.02
C ALA A 133 -8.30 7.41 -0.97
N LYS A 134 -9.60 7.32 -1.19
CA LYS A 134 -10.63 7.77 -0.24
C LYS A 134 -10.95 6.68 0.79
N THR A 135 -11.00 5.41 0.38
CA THR A 135 -11.23 4.26 1.27
C THR A 135 -10.18 3.17 1.00
N ALA A 136 -9.80 2.47 2.04
CA ALA A 136 -8.89 1.33 1.95
C ALA A 136 -9.36 0.21 2.88
N THR A 137 -9.50 -1.00 2.32
CA THR A 137 -9.75 -2.22 3.07
C THR A 137 -8.61 -3.20 2.85
N PHE A 138 -8.14 -3.80 3.93
CA PHE A 138 -6.97 -4.68 3.96
C PHE A 138 -7.42 -6.10 4.27
N TYR A 139 -7.29 -7.01 3.31
CA TYR A 139 -7.62 -8.44 3.46
C TYR A 139 -6.33 -9.24 3.59
N PHE A 140 -5.93 -9.53 4.82
CA PHE A 140 -4.72 -10.26 5.16
C PHE A 140 -4.88 -11.76 4.95
N GLY A 141 -3.88 -12.39 4.32
CA GLY A 141 -3.93 -13.83 4.07
C GLY A 141 -5.14 -14.25 3.23
N TYR A 142 -5.57 -13.41 2.29
CA TYR A 142 -6.71 -13.69 1.42
C TYR A 142 -6.46 -14.90 0.51
N ASN A 143 -7.41 -15.83 0.49
CA ASN A 143 -7.39 -17.01 -0.33
C ASN A 143 -8.48 -16.94 -1.41
N ALA A 144 -8.10 -16.55 -2.62
CA ALA A 144 -9.01 -16.43 -3.76
C ALA A 144 -9.76 -17.73 -4.15
N LYS A 145 -9.29 -18.91 -3.68
CA LYS A 145 -9.97 -20.19 -3.99
C LYS A 145 -11.32 -20.33 -3.27
N ASN A 146 -11.41 -19.81 -2.06
CA ASN A 146 -12.60 -19.97 -1.21
C ASN A 146 -13.15 -18.63 -0.70
N GLY A 147 -12.59 -17.49 -1.15
CA GLY A 147 -13.01 -16.17 -0.73
C GLY A 147 -12.64 -15.75 0.70
N LYS A 148 -12.02 -16.65 1.49
CA LYS A 148 -11.71 -16.42 2.89
C LYS A 148 -10.42 -15.63 3.08
N TYR A 149 -10.31 -14.94 4.20
CA TYR A 149 -9.11 -14.21 4.62
C TYR A 149 -8.79 -14.51 6.09
N TYR A 150 -7.54 -14.30 6.48
CA TYR A 150 -7.11 -14.52 7.86
C TYR A 150 -7.57 -13.40 8.78
N TYR A 151 -7.47 -12.14 8.32
CA TYR A 151 -7.90 -10.96 9.06
C TYR A 151 -8.28 -9.84 8.07
N LYS A 152 -9.31 -9.05 8.43
CA LYS A 152 -9.77 -7.88 7.65
C LYS A 152 -9.73 -6.64 8.53
N THR A 153 -9.36 -5.49 7.97
CA THR A 153 -9.57 -4.19 8.61
C THR A 153 -9.82 -3.11 7.57
N SER A 154 -10.74 -2.20 7.89
CA SER A 154 -11.02 -0.97 7.15
C SER A 154 -10.74 0.25 8.03
N SER A 155 -10.00 0.08 9.12
CA SER A 155 -9.72 1.14 10.08
C SER A 155 -9.01 2.33 9.44
N SER A 156 -9.24 3.52 9.99
CA SER A 156 -8.52 4.73 9.60
C SER A 156 -7.02 4.52 9.61
N VAL A 157 -6.38 4.90 8.53
CA VAL A 157 -4.94 4.82 8.38
C VAL A 157 -4.37 6.18 7.99
N THR A 158 -3.17 6.46 8.43
CA THR A 158 -2.34 7.52 7.88
C THR A 158 -1.35 6.86 6.92
N PHE A 159 -1.16 7.40 5.73
CA PHE A 159 -0.10 6.90 4.88
C PHE A 159 0.81 8.03 4.41
N TYR A 160 2.08 7.69 4.27
CA TYR A 160 3.15 8.60 3.89
C TYR A 160 3.76 8.13 2.59
N VAL A 161 3.96 9.03 1.64
CA VAL A 161 4.62 8.75 0.36
C VAL A 161 5.83 9.64 0.17
N GLY A 162 6.75 9.24 -0.72
CA GLY A 162 7.90 10.08 -1.07
C GLY A 162 7.47 11.38 -1.76
N THR A 163 8.13 12.50 -1.46
CA THR A 163 7.78 13.87 -1.89
C THR A 163 7.59 14.11 -3.37
N LYS A 164 8.23 13.32 -4.19
CA LYS A 164 8.15 13.45 -5.65
C LYS A 164 7.11 12.53 -6.28
N PHE A 165 6.35 11.79 -5.47
CA PHE A 165 5.28 10.97 -5.99
C PHE A 165 4.04 11.84 -6.21
N THR A 166 3.69 12.11 -7.46
CA THR A 166 2.56 12.97 -7.83
C THR A 166 1.35 12.19 -8.34
N GLY A 167 1.49 10.88 -8.54
CA GLY A 167 0.47 10.04 -9.16
C GLY A 167 0.22 10.31 -10.65
N ARG A 168 0.82 11.35 -11.22
CA ARG A 168 0.69 11.70 -12.64
C ARG A 168 1.88 11.24 -13.47
N ASP A 169 3.08 11.42 -12.93
CA ASP A 169 4.29 10.96 -13.57
C ASP A 169 4.70 9.67 -12.90
N TYR A 170 4.69 8.59 -13.66
CA TYR A 170 5.17 7.27 -13.24
C TYR A 170 6.68 7.31 -12.98
N THR A 171 7.12 8.22 -12.13
CA THR A 171 8.49 8.21 -11.66
C THR A 171 8.58 7.13 -10.58
N VAL A 172 8.98 5.93 -11.00
CA VAL A 172 9.31 4.80 -10.09
C VAL A 172 10.26 5.20 -8.95
N VAL A 173 10.84 6.41 -9.03
CA VAL A 173 11.89 6.89 -8.12
C VAL A 173 11.44 6.95 -6.66
N ASN A 174 10.19 7.33 -6.41
CA ASN A 174 9.63 7.44 -5.04
C ASN A 174 8.33 6.65 -4.88
N ASP A 175 8.19 5.56 -5.64
CA ASP A 175 7.00 4.72 -5.59
C ASP A 175 7.05 3.76 -4.39
N TYR A 176 6.96 4.32 -3.19
CA TYR A 176 6.82 3.60 -1.92
C TYR A 176 5.94 4.35 -0.96
N ALA A 177 5.20 3.63 -0.14
CA ALA A 177 4.36 4.18 0.91
C ALA A 177 4.52 3.40 2.22
N VAL A 178 4.43 4.14 3.32
CA VAL A 178 4.29 3.60 4.67
C VAL A 178 2.87 3.87 5.14
N ILE A 179 2.13 2.84 5.48
CA ILE A 179 0.79 2.92 6.05
C ILE A 179 0.90 2.70 7.56
N LYS A 180 0.34 3.62 8.34
CA LYS A 180 0.25 3.54 9.79
C LYS A 180 -1.20 3.34 10.21
N PHE A 181 -1.49 2.19 10.78
CA PHE A 181 -2.80 1.88 11.34
C PHE A 181 -2.97 2.53 12.71
N LYS A 182 -4.17 2.94 13.05
CA LYS A 182 -4.48 3.39 14.42
C LYS A 182 -4.42 2.26 15.43
N THR A 183 -4.67 1.03 15.01
CA THR A 183 -4.66 -0.18 15.84
C THR A 183 -3.41 -1.04 15.58
N ASN A 184 -3.12 -1.97 16.49
CA ASN A 184 -1.97 -2.86 16.39
C ASN A 184 -2.26 -4.09 15.52
N VAL A 185 -2.61 -3.89 14.26
CA VAL A 185 -2.94 -4.95 13.27
C VAL A 185 -1.89 -6.06 13.23
N GLY A 186 -0.61 -5.70 13.28
CA GLY A 186 0.49 -6.66 13.23
C GLY A 186 0.51 -7.65 14.39
N THR A 187 -0.11 -7.35 15.53
CA THR A 187 -0.23 -8.32 16.64
C THR A 187 -1.12 -9.51 16.28
N LYS A 188 -2.04 -9.32 15.34
CA LYS A 188 -2.90 -10.37 14.78
C LYS A 188 -2.20 -11.10 13.61
N THR A 189 -1.63 -10.33 12.69
CA THR A 189 -1.13 -10.83 11.40
C THR A 189 0.34 -11.25 11.41
N GLY A 190 1.11 -10.87 12.44
CA GLY A 190 2.57 -10.89 12.36
C GLY A 190 3.10 -9.81 11.41
N TRP A 191 4.42 -9.76 11.23
CA TRP A 191 5.10 -8.85 10.32
C TRP A 191 6.44 -9.39 9.84
N LEU A 192 6.92 -8.92 8.69
CA LEU A 192 8.28 -9.16 8.21
C LEU A 192 9.28 -8.23 8.93
N GLY A 193 10.48 -8.72 9.17
CA GLY A 193 11.60 -7.87 9.53
C GLY A 193 12.00 -6.95 8.35
N ILE A 194 12.86 -5.97 8.62
CA ILE A 194 13.38 -5.06 7.58
C ILE A 194 14.91 -5.06 7.62
N ARG A 195 15.54 -5.14 6.44
CA ARG A 195 16.96 -4.87 6.26
C ARG A 195 17.14 -3.59 5.45
N TRP A 196 17.42 -2.51 6.14
CA TRP A 196 17.67 -1.20 5.53
C TRP A 196 18.98 -1.16 4.76
N ASN A 197 18.98 -0.53 3.57
CA ASN A 197 20.15 -0.34 2.71
C ASN A 197 20.91 -1.65 2.39
N TYR A 198 20.19 -2.77 2.35
CA TYR A 198 20.81 -4.08 2.24
C TYR A 198 21.54 -4.27 0.90
N ALA A 199 22.74 -4.89 0.95
CA ALA A 199 23.52 -5.24 -0.23
C ALA A 199 22.95 -6.48 -0.92
N ALA A 200 21.90 -6.27 -1.74
CA ALA A 200 21.09 -7.33 -2.34
C ALA A 200 21.65 -7.88 -3.67
N ASN A 201 22.72 -7.27 -4.23
CA ASN A 201 23.19 -7.60 -5.57
C ASN A 201 23.55 -9.08 -5.73
N LYS A 202 23.01 -9.73 -6.77
CA LYS A 202 23.20 -11.15 -7.10
C LYS A 202 22.72 -12.14 -6.04
N LYS A 203 21.95 -11.69 -5.03
CA LYS A 203 21.36 -12.55 -3.99
C LYS A 203 19.96 -12.98 -4.37
N SER A 204 19.49 -14.11 -3.81
CA SER A 204 18.14 -14.64 -4.06
C SER A 204 17.19 -14.18 -2.97
N PHE A 205 15.97 -13.77 -3.41
CA PHE A 205 14.90 -13.35 -2.54
C PHE A 205 13.59 -14.00 -2.98
N ASN A 206 12.66 -14.10 -2.04
CA ASN A 206 11.28 -14.44 -2.30
C ASN A 206 10.54 -13.16 -2.68
N LEU A 207 9.79 -13.18 -3.79
CA LEU A 207 8.78 -12.20 -4.14
C LEU A 207 7.42 -12.82 -3.84
N ALA A 208 6.54 -12.11 -3.16
CA ALA A 208 5.15 -12.54 -2.97
C ALA A 208 4.18 -11.35 -3.15
N GLY A 209 2.97 -11.65 -3.64
CA GLY A 209 1.94 -10.63 -3.86
C GLY A 209 0.67 -11.22 -4.46
N TYR A 210 -0.36 -10.39 -4.56
CA TYR A 210 -1.68 -10.76 -5.09
C TYR A 210 -1.73 -10.59 -6.61
N HIS A 211 -1.07 -11.50 -7.34
CA HIS A 211 -1.02 -11.53 -8.80
C HIS A 211 -2.40 -11.91 -9.37
N ALA A 212 -3.04 -11.01 -10.11
CA ALA A 212 -4.43 -11.19 -10.57
C ALA A 212 -5.36 -11.68 -9.43
N GLY A 213 -5.25 -11.08 -8.24
CA GLY A 213 -6.06 -11.40 -7.06
C GLY A 213 -5.65 -12.66 -6.29
N ILE A 214 -4.72 -13.47 -6.81
CA ILE A 214 -4.26 -14.71 -6.18
C ILE A 214 -2.90 -14.47 -5.53
N LEU A 215 -2.76 -14.81 -4.25
CA LEU A 215 -1.46 -14.76 -3.59
C LEU A 215 -0.53 -15.81 -4.16
N LYS A 216 0.49 -15.36 -4.89
CA LYS A 216 1.54 -16.18 -5.49
C LYS A 216 2.91 -15.77 -4.97
N LYS A 217 3.86 -16.67 -5.12
CA LYS A 217 5.27 -16.46 -4.76
C LYS A 217 6.20 -17.02 -5.80
N GLN A 218 7.40 -16.46 -5.89
CA GLN A 218 8.51 -16.97 -6.66
C GLN A 218 9.81 -16.62 -5.95
N LYS A 219 10.85 -17.44 -6.10
CA LYS A 219 12.19 -17.14 -5.56
C LYS A 219 13.20 -17.04 -6.69
N GLY A 220 14.06 -16.04 -6.63
CA GLY A 220 15.13 -15.92 -7.62
C GLY A 220 16.09 -14.78 -7.31
N LYS A 221 17.08 -14.61 -8.19
CA LYS A 221 18.13 -13.61 -8.06
C LYS A 221 17.62 -12.21 -8.38
N VAL A 222 18.12 -11.24 -7.63
CA VAL A 222 17.93 -9.82 -7.92
C VAL A 222 19.29 -9.15 -8.16
N TYR A 223 19.25 -8.03 -8.87
CA TYR A 223 20.42 -7.23 -9.23
C TYR A 223 20.20 -5.78 -8.86
N VAL A 224 21.24 -5.10 -8.43
CA VAL A 224 21.16 -3.65 -8.19
C VAL A 224 21.06 -2.95 -9.55
N LEU A 225 19.99 -2.15 -9.73
CA LEU A 225 19.82 -1.29 -10.90
C LEU A 225 20.47 0.06 -10.63
N ASN A 226 20.20 0.65 -9.44
CA ASN A 226 20.79 1.90 -8.97
C ASN A 226 20.70 1.98 -7.42
N ASN A 227 20.95 3.15 -6.85
CA ASN A 227 20.93 3.32 -5.39
C ASN A 227 19.57 3.07 -4.76
N THR A 228 18.49 3.25 -5.49
CA THR A 228 17.09 3.13 -4.99
C THR A 228 16.35 1.92 -5.52
N HIS A 229 16.84 1.24 -6.57
CA HIS A 229 16.10 0.16 -7.22
C HIS A 229 16.90 -1.13 -7.37
N LEU A 230 16.16 -2.24 -7.31
CA LEU A 230 16.58 -3.57 -7.76
C LEU A 230 15.85 -3.92 -9.06
N LYS A 231 16.48 -4.75 -9.90
CA LYS A 231 15.88 -5.38 -11.08
C LYS A 231 15.96 -6.89 -10.99
N TYR A 232 15.01 -7.57 -11.60
CA TYR A 232 14.91 -9.03 -11.61
C TYR A 232 13.98 -9.51 -12.73
N THR A 233 14.05 -10.83 -13.01
CA THR A 233 13.18 -11.52 -13.97
C THR A 233 12.19 -12.47 -13.27
N LEU A 234 11.90 -12.25 -11.98
CA LEU A 234 10.79 -12.91 -11.29
C LEU A 234 9.49 -12.41 -11.92
N ASP A 235 8.59 -13.33 -12.23
CA ASP A 235 7.33 -13.00 -12.91
C ASP A 235 6.43 -12.14 -12.02
N THR A 236 5.84 -11.10 -12.60
CA THR A 236 4.84 -10.24 -11.93
C THR A 236 3.54 -10.19 -12.74
N GLN A 237 2.51 -9.71 -12.14
CA GLN A 237 1.22 -9.47 -12.77
C GLN A 237 0.47 -8.47 -11.90
N GLY A 238 -0.48 -7.74 -12.46
CA GLY A 238 -1.24 -6.73 -11.77
C GLY A 238 -1.77 -7.15 -10.43
N GLY A 239 -1.68 -6.22 -9.48
CA GLY A 239 -1.98 -6.46 -8.08
C GLY A 239 -0.78 -6.95 -7.25
N SER A 240 0.33 -7.41 -7.87
CA SER A 240 1.56 -7.73 -7.14
C SER A 240 2.32 -6.49 -6.65
N SER A 241 2.02 -5.33 -7.21
CA SER A 241 2.55 -4.03 -6.77
C SER A 241 2.39 -3.83 -5.28
N GLY A 242 3.43 -3.37 -4.62
CA GLY A 242 3.50 -3.23 -3.17
C GLY A 242 3.91 -4.50 -2.41
N GLY A 243 4.06 -5.64 -3.09
CA GLY A 243 4.50 -6.89 -2.47
C GLY A 243 5.98 -6.86 -2.04
N PRO A 244 6.35 -7.65 -0.98
CA PRO A 244 7.72 -7.69 -0.47
C PRO A 244 8.66 -8.51 -1.35
N LEU A 245 9.91 -8.03 -1.47
CA LEU A 245 11.06 -8.90 -1.70
C LEU A 245 11.72 -9.17 -0.34
N TYR A 246 11.75 -10.43 0.08
CA TYR A 246 12.25 -10.83 1.41
C TYR A 246 13.15 -12.07 1.36
N ASP A 247 14.08 -12.15 2.30
CA ASP A 247 15.00 -13.28 2.42
C ASP A 247 14.36 -14.49 3.15
N ASP A 248 15.12 -15.58 3.27
CA ASP A 248 14.61 -16.80 3.92
C ASP A 248 14.40 -16.60 5.44
N ASP A 249 15.08 -15.63 6.06
CA ASP A 249 14.88 -15.21 7.46
C ASP A 249 13.64 -14.33 7.64
N LYS A 250 12.87 -14.07 6.58
CA LYS A 250 11.67 -13.23 6.59
C LYS A 250 11.95 -11.73 6.84
N TYR A 251 13.09 -11.25 6.36
CA TYR A 251 13.38 -9.81 6.32
C TYR A 251 13.16 -9.28 4.91
N SER A 252 12.33 -8.26 4.78
CA SER A 252 12.13 -7.54 3.54
C SER A 252 13.30 -6.60 3.25
N VAL A 253 13.68 -6.51 1.97
CA VAL A 253 14.77 -5.65 1.46
C VAL A 253 14.27 -4.64 0.43
N ALA A 254 13.09 -4.90 -0.17
CA ALA A 254 12.52 -4.04 -1.21
C ALA A 254 11.00 -4.25 -1.37
N ILE A 255 10.36 -3.33 -2.06
CA ILE A 255 8.94 -3.31 -2.42
C ILE A 255 8.83 -3.46 -3.93
N ASN A 256 8.09 -4.45 -4.43
CA ASN A 256 7.78 -4.59 -5.86
C ASN A 256 6.95 -3.40 -6.34
N ILE A 257 7.38 -2.73 -7.41
CA ILE A 257 6.74 -1.48 -7.85
C ILE A 257 6.32 -1.47 -9.32
N ALA A 258 7.20 -1.90 -10.21
CA ALA A 258 7.02 -1.68 -11.64
C ALA A 258 7.68 -2.78 -12.47
N GLU A 259 7.40 -2.75 -13.73
CA GLU A 259 7.91 -3.66 -14.74
C GLU A 259 8.22 -2.91 -16.05
N ASN A 260 9.06 -3.48 -16.88
CA ASN A 260 9.21 -3.14 -18.28
C ASN A 260 9.43 -4.44 -19.09
N SER A 261 9.57 -4.32 -20.40
CA SER A 261 9.75 -5.47 -21.31
C SER A 261 10.99 -6.34 -21.02
N SER A 262 11.95 -5.83 -20.25
CA SER A 262 13.24 -6.50 -20.02
C SER A 262 13.46 -6.99 -18.59
N TYR A 263 12.82 -6.37 -17.61
CA TYR A 263 12.94 -6.73 -16.19
C TYR A 263 11.83 -6.09 -15.34
N ASN A 264 11.56 -6.69 -14.21
CA ASN A 264 10.73 -6.13 -13.16
C ASN A 264 11.59 -5.37 -12.15
N MET A 265 10.97 -4.40 -11.44
CA MET A 265 11.67 -3.51 -10.53
C MET A 265 11.07 -3.53 -9.13
N ALA A 266 11.95 -3.33 -8.14
CA ALA A 266 11.54 -3.07 -6.77
C ALA A 266 12.27 -1.84 -6.21
N HIS A 267 11.57 -1.04 -5.41
CA HIS A 267 12.18 0.03 -4.62
C HIS A 267 12.86 -0.57 -3.39
N ARG A 268 14.15 -0.28 -3.21
CA ARG A 268 14.94 -0.74 -2.05
C ARG A 268 14.45 -0.07 -0.78
N LEU A 269 14.55 -0.77 0.36
CA LEU A 269 14.28 -0.19 1.67
C LEU A 269 15.48 0.65 2.11
N THR A 270 15.52 1.88 1.59
CA THR A 270 16.61 2.85 1.79
C THR A 270 16.41 3.66 3.07
N THR A 271 17.39 4.52 3.37
CA THR A 271 17.30 5.51 4.47
C THR A 271 16.09 6.44 4.29
N ALA A 272 15.72 6.80 3.04
CA ALA A 272 14.53 7.63 2.78
C ALA A 272 13.25 6.92 3.23
N VAL A 273 13.08 5.64 2.86
CA VAL A 273 11.95 4.82 3.33
C VAL A 273 11.97 4.69 4.86
N LYS A 274 13.15 4.51 5.47
CA LYS A 274 13.30 4.42 6.93
C LYS A 274 12.85 5.69 7.63
N LYS A 275 13.14 6.88 7.08
CA LYS A 275 12.68 8.14 7.63
C LYS A 275 11.14 8.23 7.64
N LEU A 276 10.46 7.82 6.57
CA LEU A 276 9.00 7.75 6.55
C LEU A 276 8.48 6.70 7.54
N TRP A 277 9.12 5.55 7.60
CA TRP A 277 8.73 4.48 8.53
C TRP A 277 8.84 4.91 10.00
N SER A 278 9.78 5.81 10.36
CA SER A 278 9.97 6.27 11.74
C SER A 278 8.92 7.27 12.23
N LYS A 279 8.07 7.81 11.33
CA LYS A 279 6.90 8.65 11.69
C LYS A 279 5.75 7.78 12.20
#